data_3bae5815bb268faa8521792afd66a14d
#
_entry.id   3bae5815bb268faa8521792afd66a14d
#
_cell.length_a   1.000
_cell.length_b   1.000
_cell.length_c   1.000
_cell.angle_alpha   90.00
_cell.angle_beta   90.00
_cell.angle_gamma   90.00
#
_symmetry.space_group_name_H-M   'P 1'
#
loop_
_entity.id
_entity.type
_entity.pdbx_description
1 polymer ?
#
loop_
_entity_poly.entity_id
_entity_poly.type
_entity_poly.pdbx_seq_one_letter_code
_entity_poly.pdbx_strand_id
1 'polypeptide(L)'
;MDIVLKYPIVHDDYTAVAEQMFDVPHVEESVSIITNNITPPENWNIGLIYGPSGSGKSTLLKTFGKIPEYVWDELAVISNFDYITPEKATELFCAVGFGNVPAWLRPFKALSNGEQFRCNVAR
;
A
#
# COMPACT_ATOMS: atom_id res chain seq x y z
N MET A 1 -11.05 -1.11 -19.05
CA MET A 1 -11.87 -0.23 -18.18
C MET A 1 -11.00 0.95 -17.74
N ASP A 2 -11.43 2.15 -17.99
CA ASP A 2 -10.67 3.35 -17.65
C ASP A 2 -11.07 3.83 -16.26
N ILE A 3 -10.06 4.12 -15.44
CA ILE A 3 -10.24 4.74 -14.12
C ILE A 3 -10.03 6.24 -14.30
N VAL A 4 -11.09 7.02 -14.10
CA VAL A 4 -11.04 8.47 -14.17
C VAL A 4 -10.96 9.03 -12.75
N LEU A 5 -9.87 9.69 -12.44
CA LEU A 5 -9.68 10.41 -11.18
C LEU A 5 -9.89 11.88 -11.41
N LYS A 6 -10.75 12.49 -10.61
CA LYS A 6 -11.05 13.92 -10.64
C LYS A 6 -10.80 14.53 -9.28
N TYR A 7 -10.05 15.59 -9.25
CA TYR A 7 -9.75 16.35 -8.05
C TYR A 7 -10.12 17.82 -8.27
N PRO A 8 -11.08 18.37 -7.52
CA PRO A 8 -11.36 19.80 -7.58
C PRO A 8 -10.13 20.60 -7.14
N ILE A 9 -9.84 21.67 -7.84
CA ILE A 9 -8.76 22.59 -7.52
C ILE A 9 -9.34 23.77 -6.76
N VAL A 10 -8.83 23.98 -5.54
CA VAL A 10 -9.16 25.18 -4.76
C VAL A 10 -8.17 26.27 -5.17
N HIS A 11 -8.66 27.31 -5.84
CA HIS A 11 -7.84 28.42 -6.32
C HIS A 11 -7.61 29.43 -5.21
N ASP A 12 -6.36 29.87 -5.06
CA ASP A 12 -5.90 30.91 -4.15
C ASP A 12 -4.74 31.70 -4.79
N ASP A 13 -4.14 32.62 -4.04
CA ASP A 13 -3.03 33.42 -4.55
C ASP A 13 -1.80 32.60 -4.92
N TYR A 14 -1.56 31.49 -4.25
CA TYR A 14 -0.42 30.59 -4.53
C TYR A 14 -0.63 29.82 -5.84
N THR A 15 -1.83 29.29 -6.05
CA THR A 15 -2.16 28.60 -7.30
C THR A 15 -2.11 29.55 -8.48
N ALA A 16 -2.60 30.78 -8.34
CA ALA A 16 -2.55 31.80 -9.38
C ALA A 16 -1.09 32.15 -9.78
N VAL A 17 -0.20 32.29 -8.79
CA VAL A 17 1.23 32.54 -9.04
C VAL A 17 1.87 31.34 -9.75
N ALA A 18 1.58 30.11 -9.32
CA ALA A 18 2.10 28.91 -9.95
C ALA A 18 1.63 28.75 -11.40
N GLU A 19 0.35 29.03 -11.68
CA GLU A 19 -0.22 29.01 -13.03
C GLU A 19 0.51 30.00 -13.94
N GLN A 20 0.77 31.23 -13.46
CA GLN A 20 1.50 32.26 -14.22
C GLN A 20 2.97 31.91 -14.44
N MET A 21 3.67 31.41 -13.39
CA MET A 21 5.10 31.10 -13.49
C MET A 21 5.42 29.94 -14.41
N PHE A 22 4.51 28.97 -14.53
CA PHE A 22 4.73 27.74 -15.29
C PHE A 22 3.82 27.58 -16.49
N ASP A 23 3.07 28.67 -16.85
CA ASP A 23 2.14 28.67 -17.98
C ASP A 23 1.15 27.50 -17.95
N VAL A 24 0.61 27.22 -16.75
CA VAL A 24 -0.36 26.16 -16.52
C VAL A 24 -1.77 26.71 -16.76
N PRO A 25 -2.60 26.03 -17.57
CA PRO A 25 -3.98 26.48 -17.80
C PRO A 25 -4.79 26.50 -16.50
N HIS A 26 -5.59 27.55 -16.34
CA HIS A 26 -6.57 27.62 -15.25
C HIS A 26 -7.70 26.65 -15.50
N VAL A 27 -7.83 25.63 -14.60
CA VAL A 27 -8.87 24.60 -14.69
C VAL A 27 -9.50 24.37 -13.33
N GLU A 28 -10.79 24.09 -13.30
CA GLU A 28 -11.54 23.84 -12.05
C GLU A 28 -11.28 22.45 -11.47
N GLU A 29 -10.89 21.50 -12.31
CA GLU A 29 -10.63 20.12 -11.91
C GLU A 29 -9.33 19.60 -12.56
N SER A 30 -8.55 18.88 -11.77
CA SER A 30 -7.48 18.04 -12.30
C SER A 30 -8.04 16.67 -12.64
N VAL A 31 -7.91 16.25 -13.90
CA VAL A 31 -8.41 14.99 -14.40
C VAL A 31 -7.24 14.07 -14.79
N SER A 32 -7.18 12.89 -14.21
CA SER A 32 -6.24 11.83 -14.59
C SER A 32 -7.00 10.61 -15.06
N ILE A 33 -6.65 10.12 -16.25
CA ILE A 33 -7.24 8.90 -16.82
C ILE A 33 -6.18 7.80 -16.79
N ILE A 34 -6.48 6.71 -16.09
CA ILE A 34 -5.65 5.52 -16.03
C ILE A 34 -6.34 4.45 -16.87
N THR A 35 -5.80 4.21 -18.06
CA THR A 35 -6.33 3.17 -18.93
C THR A 35 -5.90 1.80 -18.43
N ASN A 36 -6.88 0.97 -18.09
CA ASN A 36 -6.65 -0.40 -17.63
C ASN A 36 -7.15 -1.39 -18.66
N ASN A 37 -6.21 -2.00 -19.39
CA ASN A 37 -6.46 -3.09 -20.33
C ASN A 37 -5.97 -4.44 -19.78
N ILE A 38 -5.71 -4.53 -18.48
CA ILE A 38 -5.18 -5.74 -17.85
C ILE A 38 -6.36 -6.64 -17.47
N THR A 39 -6.41 -7.83 -18.04
CA THR A 39 -7.27 -8.91 -17.60
C THR A 39 -6.37 -9.92 -16.88
N PRO A 40 -6.53 -10.09 -15.54
CA PRO A 40 -5.75 -11.11 -14.84
C PRO A 40 -6.09 -12.51 -15.39
N PRO A 41 -5.14 -13.45 -15.37
CA PRO A 41 -5.45 -14.85 -15.64
C PRO A 41 -6.49 -15.37 -14.65
N GLU A 42 -7.28 -16.37 -15.06
CA GLU A 42 -8.30 -16.98 -14.17
C GLU A 42 -7.69 -17.59 -12.89
N ASN A 43 -6.48 -18.14 -13.01
CA ASN A 43 -5.76 -18.77 -11.89
C ASN A 43 -4.39 -18.12 -11.74
N TRP A 44 -4.24 -17.29 -10.71
CA TRP A 44 -2.97 -16.67 -10.32
C TRP A 44 -2.86 -16.56 -8.80
N ASN A 45 -1.66 -16.77 -8.27
CA ASN A 45 -1.38 -16.65 -6.83
C ASN A 45 -0.65 -15.36 -6.49
N ILE A 46 0.23 -14.90 -7.37
CA ILE A 46 1.04 -13.70 -7.16
C ILE A 46 1.02 -12.87 -8.45
N GLY A 47 0.74 -11.58 -8.33
CA GLY A 47 0.80 -10.61 -9.41
C GLY A 47 1.73 -9.46 -9.07
N LEU A 48 2.44 -8.93 -10.06
CA LEU A 48 3.31 -7.76 -9.93
C LEU A 48 2.85 -6.66 -10.89
N ILE A 49 2.55 -5.48 -10.33
CA ILE A 49 2.30 -4.26 -11.09
C ILE A 49 3.52 -3.37 -11.01
N TYR A 50 4.15 -3.08 -12.15
CA TYR A 50 5.34 -2.26 -12.22
C TYR A 50 5.19 -1.10 -13.20
N GLY A 51 5.99 -0.06 -13.05
CA GLY A 51 5.97 1.13 -13.89
C GLY A 51 6.56 2.36 -13.17
N PRO A 52 6.69 3.50 -13.85
CA PRO A 52 7.25 4.72 -13.28
C PRO A 52 6.43 5.28 -12.12
N SER A 53 7.02 6.18 -11.34
CA SER A 53 6.30 6.89 -10.29
C SER A 53 5.16 7.73 -10.90
N GLY A 54 4.03 7.81 -10.23
CA GLY A 54 2.86 8.56 -10.71
C GLY A 54 2.03 7.87 -11.79
N SER A 55 2.39 6.67 -12.28
CA SER A 55 1.66 5.97 -13.34
C SER A 55 0.34 5.30 -12.89
N GLY A 56 -0.11 5.54 -11.68
CA GLY A 56 -1.40 5.02 -11.20
C GLY A 56 -1.39 3.58 -10.68
N LYS A 57 -0.21 2.99 -10.43
CA LYS A 57 -0.09 1.59 -9.94
C LYS A 57 -0.93 1.30 -8.71
N SER A 58 -0.86 2.18 -7.70
CA SER A 58 -1.61 2.01 -6.45
C SER A 58 -3.12 2.14 -6.66
N THR A 59 -3.55 2.97 -7.60
CA THR A 59 -4.95 3.10 -7.97
C THR A 59 -5.44 1.84 -8.68
N LEU A 60 -4.62 1.33 -9.60
CA LEU A 60 -4.91 0.09 -10.31
C LEU A 60 -4.94 -1.11 -9.35
N LEU A 61 -4.00 -1.19 -8.40
CA LEU A 61 -3.95 -2.27 -7.41
C LEU A 61 -5.26 -2.38 -6.61
N LYS A 62 -5.88 -1.26 -6.27
CA LYS A 62 -7.16 -1.22 -5.54
C LYS A 62 -8.33 -1.83 -6.32
N THR A 63 -8.24 -1.96 -7.65
CA THR A 63 -9.28 -2.59 -8.47
C THR A 63 -9.24 -4.12 -8.39
N PHE A 64 -8.11 -4.70 -8.00
CA PHE A 64 -7.95 -6.16 -7.86
C PHE A 64 -8.35 -6.68 -6.48
N GLY A 65 -8.50 -5.83 -5.48
CA GLY A 65 -8.90 -6.22 -4.15
C GLY A 65 -8.66 -5.14 -3.10
N LYS A 66 -9.10 -5.43 -1.89
CA LYS A 66 -8.83 -4.58 -0.72
C LYS A 66 -7.45 -4.91 -0.18
N ILE A 67 -6.67 -3.87 0.12
CA ILE A 67 -5.45 -4.03 0.93
C ILE A 67 -5.91 -4.28 2.36
N PRO A 68 -5.58 -5.42 2.97
CA PRO A 68 -5.97 -5.68 4.35
C PRO A 68 -5.27 -4.68 5.28
N GLU A 69 -6.03 -4.12 6.20
CA GLU A 69 -5.51 -3.30 7.29
C GLU A 69 -5.56 -4.13 8.56
N TYR A 70 -4.40 -4.45 9.13
CA TYR A 70 -4.31 -5.20 10.36
C TYR A 70 -4.19 -4.26 11.56
N VAL A 71 -5.01 -4.52 12.58
CA VAL A 71 -4.87 -3.85 13.87
C VAL A 71 -3.85 -4.62 14.70
N TRP A 72 -2.84 -3.91 15.16
CA TRP A 72 -1.79 -4.43 16.03
C TRP A 72 -1.96 -3.81 17.42
N ASP A 73 -1.94 -4.65 18.45
CA ASP A 73 -1.98 -4.19 19.83
C ASP A 73 -0.57 -3.83 20.37
N GLU A 74 -0.51 -3.48 21.64
CA GLU A 74 0.74 -3.13 22.33
C GLU A 74 1.54 -4.34 22.81
N LEU A 75 1.04 -5.57 22.58
CA LEU A 75 1.74 -6.80 22.94
C LEU A 75 2.90 -7.07 21.97
N ALA A 76 3.70 -8.07 22.28
CA ALA A 76 4.70 -8.59 21.35
C ALA A 76 4.06 -8.97 20.02
N VAL A 77 4.74 -8.72 18.88
CA VAL A 77 4.12 -9.01 17.58
C VAL A 77 3.72 -10.46 17.44
N ILE A 78 4.49 -11.40 18.00
CA ILE A 78 4.17 -12.83 17.96
C ILE A 78 2.88 -13.14 18.72
N SER A 79 2.56 -12.40 19.76
CA SER A 79 1.33 -12.57 20.56
C SER A 79 0.08 -12.13 19.83
N ASN A 80 0.21 -11.35 18.75
CA ASN A 80 -0.89 -10.98 17.87
C ASN A 80 -1.31 -12.11 16.91
N PHE A 81 -0.64 -13.25 16.95
CA PHE A 81 -0.97 -14.45 16.18
C PHE A 81 -1.68 -15.50 17.06
N ASP A 82 -2.54 -15.04 17.96
CA ASP A 82 -3.27 -15.86 18.95
C ASP A 82 -4.28 -16.85 18.34
N TYR A 83 -4.59 -16.69 17.04
CA TYR A 83 -5.46 -17.59 16.29
C TYR A 83 -4.77 -18.86 15.78
N ILE A 84 -3.45 -18.98 15.97
CA ILE A 84 -2.63 -20.15 15.62
C ILE A 84 -1.69 -20.51 16.77
N THR A 85 -1.04 -21.67 16.69
CA THR A 85 -0.05 -22.05 17.71
C THR A 85 1.23 -21.22 17.61
N PRO A 86 1.97 -21.03 18.73
CA PRO A 86 3.24 -20.30 18.71
C PRO A 86 4.26 -20.87 17.71
N GLU A 87 4.32 -22.20 17.57
CA GLU A 87 5.19 -22.87 16.62
C GLU A 87 4.85 -22.48 15.19
N LYS A 88 3.54 -22.42 14.85
CA LYS A 88 3.07 -22.01 13.53
C LYS A 88 3.36 -20.53 13.26
N ALA A 89 3.22 -19.66 14.25
CA ALA A 89 3.58 -18.25 14.14
C ALA A 89 5.07 -18.08 13.82
N THR A 90 5.95 -18.85 14.50
CA THR A 90 7.40 -18.81 14.20
C THR A 90 7.72 -19.29 12.78
N GLU A 91 7.05 -20.34 12.30
CA GLU A 91 7.19 -20.80 10.91
C GLU A 91 6.81 -19.70 9.91
N LEU A 92 5.70 -18.99 10.14
CA LEU A 92 5.26 -17.88 9.27
C LEU A 92 6.27 -16.74 9.26
N PHE A 93 6.80 -16.33 10.43
CA PHE A 93 7.82 -15.29 10.50
C PHE A 93 9.10 -15.68 9.75
N CYS A 94 9.54 -16.92 9.89
CA CYS A 94 10.67 -17.42 9.11
C CYS A 94 10.37 -17.45 7.60
N ALA A 95 9.18 -17.88 7.22
CA ALA A 95 8.78 -17.95 5.81
C ALA A 95 8.77 -16.59 5.10
N VAL A 96 8.38 -15.51 5.80
CA VAL A 96 8.41 -14.15 5.25
C VAL A 96 9.79 -13.47 5.38
N GLY A 97 10.79 -14.16 5.89
CA GLY A 97 12.14 -13.63 6.09
C GLY A 97 12.29 -12.73 7.31
N PHE A 98 11.40 -12.84 8.28
CA PHE A 98 11.49 -12.14 9.56
C PHE A 98 12.14 -13.03 10.62
N GLY A 99 13.45 -13.30 10.45
CA GLY A 99 14.21 -14.22 11.31
C GLY A 99 14.82 -13.63 12.58
N ASN A 100 14.58 -12.34 12.87
CA ASN A 100 15.11 -11.67 14.06
C ASN A 100 14.24 -11.96 15.28
N VAL A 101 14.53 -13.06 15.98
CA VAL A 101 13.75 -13.52 17.16
C VAL A 101 13.58 -12.45 18.24
N PRO A 102 14.60 -11.68 18.65
CA PRO A 102 14.41 -10.58 19.59
C PRO A 102 13.38 -9.52 19.15
N ALA A 103 13.21 -9.30 17.85
CA ALA A 103 12.22 -8.38 17.32
C ALA A 103 10.78 -8.92 17.44
N TRP A 104 10.59 -10.25 17.47
CA TRP A 104 9.27 -10.87 17.67
C TRP A 104 8.63 -10.54 19.02
N LEU A 105 9.48 -10.22 20.00
CA LEU A 105 9.08 -9.90 21.38
C LEU A 105 8.77 -8.40 21.57
N ARG A 106 8.94 -7.60 20.52
CA ARG A 106 8.63 -6.15 20.53
C ARG A 106 7.22 -5.89 20.02
N PRO A 107 6.58 -4.79 20.45
CA PRO A 107 5.34 -4.37 19.85
C PRO A 107 5.56 -3.92 18.40
N PHE A 108 4.54 -4.06 17.56
CA PHE A 108 4.61 -3.75 16.12
C PHE A 108 5.16 -2.36 15.82
N LYS A 109 4.77 -1.35 16.59
CA LYS A 109 5.24 0.05 16.43
C LYS A 109 6.75 0.24 16.65
N ALA A 110 7.40 -0.67 17.36
CA ALA A 110 8.84 -0.61 17.62
C ALA A 110 9.68 -1.29 16.53
N LEU A 111 9.04 -1.87 15.51
CA LEU A 111 9.71 -2.52 14.39
C LEU A 111 10.09 -1.52 13.31
N SER A 112 11.12 -1.85 12.53
CA SER A 112 11.44 -1.11 11.29
C SER A 112 10.33 -1.30 10.24
N ASN A 113 10.26 -0.39 9.25
CA ASN A 113 9.27 -0.47 8.18
C ASN A 113 9.32 -1.81 7.43
N GLY A 114 10.51 -2.35 7.19
CA GLY A 114 10.69 -3.64 6.53
C GLY A 114 10.19 -4.81 7.39
N GLU A 115 10.42 -4.78 8.70
CA GLU A 115 9.91 -5.76 9.65
C GLU A 115 8.39 -5.68 9.77
N GLN A 116 7.83 -4.47 9.86
CA GLN A 116 6.39 -4.23 9.86
C GLN A 116 5.72 -4.79 8.59
N PHE A 117 6.33 -4.54 7.42
CA PHE A 117 5.84 -5.09 6.17
C PHE A 117 5.81 -6.62 6.18
N ARG A 118 6.88 -7.27 6.65
CA ARG A 118 6.94 -8.74 6.75
C ARG A 118 5.91 -9.28 7.74
N CYS A 119 5.69 -8.61 8.87
CA CYS A 119 4.63 -8.98 9.82
C CYS A 119 3.24 -8.91 9.18
N ASN A 120 2.96 -7.87 8.40
CA ASN A 120 1.69 -7.74 7.68
C ASN A 120 1.50 -8.83 6.61
N VAL A 121 2.58 -9.26 5.96
CA VAL A 121 2.54 -10.38 4.99
C VAL A 121 2.30 -11.71 5.69
N ALA A 122 2.86 -11.90 6.89
CA ALA A 122 2.69 -13.13 7.67
C ALA A 122 1.28 -13.30 8.24
N ARG A 123 0.57 -12.19 8.48
CA ARG A 123 -0.75 -12.16 9.11
C ARG A 123 -1.89 -12.40 8.13
#